data_3181135096e6fa8d641355ca382efe98
#
_entry.id   3181135096e6fa8d641355ca382efe98
#
_cell.length_a   1.000
_cell.length_b   1.000
_cell.length_c   1.000
_cell.angle_alpha   90.00
_cell.angle_beta   90.00
_cell.angle_gamma   90.00
#
_symmetry.space_group_name_H-M   'P 1'
#
loop_
_entity.id
_entity.type
_entity.pdbx_description
1 polymer ?
#
loop_
_entity_poly.entity_id
_entity_poly.type
_entity_poly.pdbx_seq_one_letter_code
_entity_poly.pdbx_strand_id
1 'polypeptide(L)'
;ITRQRGRHGKDVDRKKKKKDEAVEYSLGNETIIQPKRSPVRELAGRLAVLNIFIGAVIGAAIIWFLVAPAVNQSRSEKLNDQMRAYSEQIGTLDAQISAQSKTLEQYRAAGEEAQTAVDKANATTASYEKLLSVYDQYRAESVNSSELADALLEINKDSMSDNGKNLYDSISGDIFPAACKRKTANAENSLDSGAYDDAIAELTKVLTMDSGYNDGKAIYLIAQAYQGKQDTENAKKYYQMYL
;
A
#
# COMPACT_ATOMS: atom_id res chain seq x y z
N ILE A 1 -61.62 40.04 29.56
CA ILE A 1 -60.21 40.40 29.85
C ILE A 1 -59.39 39.13 29.72
N THR A 2 -58.88 38.81 28.53
CA THR A 2 -57.93 37.68 28.43
C THR A 2 -56.98 37.93 27.28
N ARG A 3 -55.71 38.11 27.59
CA ARG A 3 -54.62 38.33 26.67
C ARG A 3 -54.12 36.99 26.10
N GLN A 4 -54.12 36.88 24.79
CA GLN A 4 -53.38 35.88 24.06
C GLN A 4 -51.89 36.25 24.02
N ARG A 5 -51.02 35.29 24.36
CA ARG A 5 -49.58 35.34 24.11
C ARG A 5 -49.23 34.43 22.92
N GLY A 6 -48.69 35.03 21.90
CA GLY A 6 -48.11 34.33 20.77
C GLY A 6 -46.85 33.55 21.19
N ARG A 7 -46.75 32.29 20.74
CA ARG A 7 -45.55 31.47 20.84
C ARG A 7 -44.68 31.71 19.60
N HIS A 8 -43.51 32.27 19.80
CA HIS A 8 -42.43 32.21 18.84
C HIS A 8 -41.89 30.80 18.82
N GLY A 9 -42.04 30.12 17.69
CA GLY A 9 -41.34 28.86 17.38
C GLY A 9 -39.87 29.22 17.08
N LYS A 10 -38.97 28.71 17.89
CA LYS A 10 -37.56 28.69 17.58
C LYS A 10 -37.31 27.47 16.69
N ASP A 11 -37.05 27.68 15.43
CA ASP A 11 -36.44 26.72 14.53
C ASP A 11 -35.03 26.42 15.06
N VAL A 12 -34.90 25.23 15.66
CA VAL A 12 -33.61 24.68 16.04
C VAL A 12 -33.05 23.98 14.83
N ASP A 13 -32.18 24.67 14.11
CA ASP A 13 -31.35 24.14 13.03
C ASP A 13 -30.51 22.98 13.59
N ARG A 14 -30.99 21.75 13.41
CA ARG A 14 -30.23 20.54 13.70
C ARG A 14 -29.16 20.36 12.65
N LYS A 15 -28.03 21.04 12.80
CA LYS A 15 -26.79 20.62 12.16
C LYS A 15 -26.48 19.19 12.58
N LYS A 16 -26.78 18.22 11.73
CA LYS A 16 -26.24 16.86 11.84
C LYS A 16 -24.73 16.95 11.74
N LYS A 17 -24.05 16.98 12.88
CA LYS A 17 -22.63 16.66 12.95
C LYS A 17 -22.49 15.24 12.46
N LYS A 18 -21.98 15.04 11.24
CA LYS A 18 -21.41 13.75 10.84
C LYS A 18 -20.30 13.46 11.84
N LYS A 19 -20.50 12.47 12.69
CA LYS A 19 -19.44 11.87 13.49
C LYS A 19 -18.45 11.29 12.50
N ASP A 20 -17.25 11.87 12.43
CA ASP A 20 -16.12 11.22 11.78
C ASP A 20 -15.89 9.89 12.52
N GLU A 21 -16.04 8.78 11.82
CA GLU A 21 -15.72 7.46 12.37
C GLU A 21 -14.23 7.42 12.68
N ALA A 22 -13.90 7.40 13.94
CA ALA A 22 -12.54 7.20 14.42
C ALA A 22 -12.22 5.70 14.40
N VAL A 23 -11.06 5.34 13.87
CA VAL A 23 -10.53 3.97 13.93
C VAL A 23 -9.74 3.85 15.22
N GLU A 24 -10.14 2.91 16.08
CA GLU A 24 -9.53 2.65 17.38
C GLU A 24 -8.44 1.58 17.24
N TYR A 25 -7.21 1.93 17.62
CA TYR A 25 -6.09 0.99 17.72
C TYR A 25 -5.66 0.88 19.17
N SER A 26 -5.63 -0.35 19.70
CA SER A 26 -5.15 -0.63 21.05
C SER A 26 -3.72 -1.17 20.99
N LEU A 27 -2.77 -0.41 21.52
CA LEU A 27 -1.39 -0.81 21.77
C LEU A 27 -1.14 -0.69 23.27
N GLY A 28 -1.29 -1.80 24.00
CA GLY A 28 -1.16 -1.79 25.45
C GLY A 28 -2.32 -1.03 26.14
N ASN A 29 -2.05 -0.35 27.24
CA ASN A 29 -3.06 0.32 28.07
C ASN A 29 -3.45 1.75 27.62
N GLU A 30 -3.00 2.21 26.44
CA GLU A 30 -3.37 3.53 25.91
C GLU A 30 -4.10 3.42 24.58
N THR A 31 -5.31 3.94 24.53
CA THR A 31 -6.12 4.01 23.32
C THR A 31 -5.85 5.33 22.60
N ILE A 32 -5.15 5.28 21.47
CA ILE A 32 -4.91 6.46 20.62
C ILE A 32 -6.00 6.54 19.57
N ILE A 33 -6.91 7.50 19.72
CA ILE A 33 -7.97 7.79 18.74
C ILE A 33 -7.42 8.73 17.67
N GLN A 34 -7.15 8.22 16.48
CA GLN A 34 -6.83 9.07 15.32
C GLN A 34 -8.07 9.30 14.46
N PRO A 35 -8.39 10.55 14.09
CA PRO A 35 -9.50 10.82 13.19
C PRO A 35 -9.18 10.32 11.78
N LYS A 36 -10.03 9.44 11.26
CA LYS A 36 -9.94 8.94 9.88
C LYS A 36 -10.10 10.11 8.90
N ARG A 37 -9.02 10.47 8.22
CA ARG A 37 -9.05 11.51 7.18
C ARG A 37 -9.91 11.03 6.02
N SER A 38 -11.03 11.72 5.76
CA SER A 38 -11.89 11.38 4.63
C SER A 38 -11.18 11.70 3.30
N PRO A 39 -11.16 10.80 2.31
CA PRO A 39 -10.51 11.04 1.00
C PRO A 39 -11.13 12.23 0.24
N VAL A 40 -12.37 12.60 0.57
CA VAL A 40 -13.07 13.75 -0.02
C VAL A 40 -12.43 15.09 0.35
N ARG A 41 -11.81 15.22 1.53
CA ARG A 41 -11.19 16.47 1.99
C ARG A 41 -9.84 16.70 1.29
N GLU A 42 -9.15 15.66 0.92
CA GLU A 42 -7.88 15.71 0.17
C GLU A 42 -8.13 16.05 -1.31
N LEU A 43 -9.21 15.50 -1.91
CA LEU A 43 -9.65 15.85 -3.27
C LEU A 43 -10.13 17.30 -3.36
N ALA A 44 -10.86 17.80 -2.36
CA ALA A 44 -11.34 19.19 -2.33
C ALA A 44 -10.18 20.20 -2.26
N GLY A 45 -9.09 19.89 -1.54
CA GLY A 45 -7.88 20.72 -1.51
C GLY A 45 -7.17 20.80 -2.86
N ARG A 46 -7.06 19.67 -3.57
CA ARG A 46 -6.46 19.60 -4.92
C ARG A 46 -7.28 20.34 -5.97
N LEU A 47 -8.62 20.25 -5.92
CA LEU A 47 -9.53 20.96 -6.80
C LEU A 47 -9.54 22.48 -6.54
N ALA A 48 -9.39 22.91 -5.30
CA ALA A 48 -9.32 24.33 -4.95
C ALA A 48 -8.05 25.00 -5.53
N VAL A 49 -6.89 24.33 -5.47
CA VAL A 49 -5.65 24.81 -6.08
C VAL A 49 -5.77 24.90 -7.61
N LEU A 50 -6.39 23.89 -8.26
CA LEU A 50 -6.61 23.90 -9.69
C LEU A 50 -7.52 25.06 -10.14
N ASN A 51 -8.59 25.36 -9.39
CA ASN A 51 -9.51 26.46 -9.69
C ASN A 51 -8.84 27.84 -9.53
N ILE A 52 -7.93 28.03 -8.59
CA ILE A 52 -7.14 29.26 -8.44
C ILE A 52 -6.25 29.46 -9.67
N PHE A 53 -5.63 28.39 -10.20
CA PHE A 53 -4.81 28.46 -11.41
C PHE A 53 -5.64 28.80 -12.66
N ILE A 54 -6.78 28.17 -12.85
CA ILE A 54 -7.67 28.45 -13.99
C ILE A 54 -8.20 29.89 -13.89
N GLY A 55 -8.57 30.35 -12.72
CA GLY A 55 -9.02 31.73 -12.48
C GLY A 55 -7.93 32.77 -12.78
N ALA A 56 -6.67 32.51 -12.45
CA ALA A 56 -5.54 33.39 -12.74
C ALA A 56 -5.25 33.49 -14.25
N VAL A 57 -5.32 32.39 -14.98
CA VAL A 57 -5.11 32.35 -16.44
C VAL A 57 -6.26 33.03 -17.19
N ILE A 58 -7.50 32.80 -16.80
CA ILE A 58 -8.68 33.44 -17.38
C ILE A 58 -8.68 34.96 -17.07
N GLY A 59 -8.32 35.33 -15.85
CA GLY A 59 -8.21 36.77 -15.47
C GLY A 59 -7.17 37.50 -16.30
N ALA A 60 -6.01 36.89 -16.56
CA ALA A 60 -4.98 37.47 -17.43
C ALA A 60 -5.46 37.59 -18.88
N ALA A 61 -6.23 36.65 -19.40
CA ALA A 61 -6.76 36.67 -20.76
C ALA A 61 -7.87 37.76 -20.92
N ILE A 62 -8.73 37.96 -19.93
CA ILE A 62 -9.79 38.98 -19.95
C ILE A 62 -9.18 40.36 -19.91
N ILE A 63 -8.13 40.59 -19.11
CA ILE A 63 -7.43 41.88 -19.03
C ILE A 63 -6.81 42.22 -20.39
N TRP A 64 -6.25 41.25 -21.12
CA TRP A 64 -5.71 41.44 -22.45
C TRP A 64 -6.76 41.87 -23.48
N PHE A 65 -8.00 41.35 -23.41
CA PHE A 65 -9.06 41.57 -24.39
C PHE A 65 -9.78 42.90 -24.22
N LEU A 66 -9.80 43.45 -22.98
CA LEU A 66 -10.49 44.70 -22.66
C LEU A 66 -9.68 45.96 -22.90
N VAL A 67 -8.36 45.87 -23.12
CA VAL A 67 -7.44 47.02 -23.22
C VAL A 67 -7.10 47.42 -24.66
N ALA A 68 -7.50 46.67 -25.64
CA ALA A 68 -7.35 47.06 -27.05
C ALA A 68 -8.74 47.35 -27.63
N PRO A 69 -9.07 48.44 -28.11
CA PRO A 69 -8.47 49.38 -29.08
C PRO A 69 -8.93 50.80 -28.89
N ALA A 70 -8.19 51.70 -29.21
CA ALA A 70 -8.48 52.94 -29.95
C ALA A 70 -7.38 53.97 -29.72
N VAL A 71 -6.94 54.48 -30.80
CA VAL A 71 -6.43 55.81 -31.02
C VAL A 71 -4.94 56.00 -31.26
N ASN A 72 -4.67 56.32 -32.52
CA ASN A 72 -3.68 57.22 -33.11
C ASN A 72 -2.20 57.28 -32.63
N GLN A 73 -1.35 57.50 -33.55
CA GLN A 73 0.13 57.44 -33.66
C GLN A 73 0.98 57.88 -32.43
N SER A 74 0.52 58.76 -31.55
CA SER A 74 1.18 59.02 -30.26
C SER A 74 0.97 57.89 -29.23
N ARG A 75 0.20 56.89 -29.61
CA ARG A 75 -0.11 55.71 -28.79
C ARG A 75 0.77 54.48 -29.10
N SER A 76 1.52 54.50 -30.24
CA SER A 76 2.38 53.37 -30.57
C SER A 76 3.56 53.21 -29.57
N GLU A 77 4.10 54.32 -29.07
CA GLU A 77 5.13 54.30 -28.04
C GLU A 77 4.56 53.79 -26.70
N LYS A 78 3.41 54.34 -26.28
CA LYS A 78 2.73 53.83 -25.07
C LYS A 78 2.29 52.37 -25.21
N LEU A 79 1.89 51.96 -26.41
CA LEU A 79 1.53 50.58 -26.67
C LEU A 79 2.76 49.66 -26.63
N ASN A 80 3.89 50.14 -27.14
CA ASN A 80 5.17 49.39 -27.10
C ASN A 80 5.69 49.28 -25.66
N ASP A 81 5.56 50.35 -24.84
CA ASP A 81 5.94 50.30 -23.43
C ASP A 81 5.00 49.40 -22.63
N GLN A 82 3.71 49.45 -22.94
CA GLN A 82 2.76 48.49 -22.34
C GLN A 82 3.02 47.04 -22.77
N MET A 83 3.34 46.84 -24.06
CA MET A 83 3.71 45.54 -24.58
C MET A 83 4.98 44.99 -23.89
N ARG A 84 5.98 45.85 -23.65
CA ARG A 84 7.18 45.46 -22.88
C ARG A 84 6.84 45.11 -21.45
N ALA A 85 6.04 45.98 -20.79
CA ALA A 85 5.60 45.72 -19.42
C ALA A 85 4.77 44.41 -19.31
N TYR A 86 3.88 44.15 -20.27
CA TYR A 86 3.15 42.89 -20.32
C TYR A 86 4.05 41.71 -20.64
N SER A 87 5.04 41.86 -21.51
CA SER A 87 6.04 40.81 -21.80
C SER A 87 6.87 40.46 -20.55
N GLU A 88 7.26 41.47 -19.77
CA GLU A 88 7.93 41.27 -18.48
C GLU A 88 7.02 40.59 -17.47
N GLN A 89 5.74 41.02 -17.40
CA GLN A 89 4.75 40.36 -16.52
C GLN A 89 4.49 38.90 -16.95
N ILE A 90 4.39 38.63 -18.24
CA ILE A 90 4.27 37.26 -18.76
C ILE A 90 5.50 36.45 -18.38
N GLY A 91 6.72 37.01 -18.55
CA GLY A 91 7.94 36.34 -18.16
C GLY A 91 8.03 36.05 -16.65
N THR A 92 7.57 36.98 -15.79
CA THR A 92 7.51 36.76 -14.35
C THR A 92 6.45 35.73 -13.96
N LEU A 93 5.29 35.76 -14.61
CA LEU A 93 4.23 34.76 -14.39
C LEU A 93 4.66 33.37 -14.85
N ASP A 94 5.33 33.27 -15.96
CA ASP A 94 5.86 32.00 -16.49
C ASP A 94 6.94 31.42 -15.55
N ALA A 95 7.81 32.27 -15.02
CA ALA A 95 8.76 31.88 -13.99
C ALA A 95 8.06 31.43 -12.68
N GLN A 96 6.99 32.08 -12.27
CA GLN A 96 6.20 31.68 -11.11
C GLN A 96 5.47 30.37 -11.33
N ILE A 97 4.87 30.17 -12.52
CA ILE A 97 4.22 28.92 -12.90
C ILE A 97 5.24 27.78 -12.89
N SER A 98 6.43 27.99 -13.46
CA SER A 98 7.51 27.00 -13.48
C SER A 98 7.99 26.65 -12.05
N ALA A 99 8.13 27.65 -11.18
CA ALA A 99 8.53 27.44 -9.80
C ALA A 99 7.44 26.68 -9.01
N GLN A 100 6.17 27.04 -9.21
CA GLN A 100 5.04 26.35 -8.56
C GLN A 100 4.88 24.93 -9.08
N SER A 101 5.05 24.68 -10.38
CA SER A 101 5.03 23.34 -10.96
C SER A 101 6.10 22.46 -10.33
N LYS A 102 7.33 22.98 -10.21
CA LYS A 102 8.42 22.27 -9.54
C LYS A 102 8.11 21.95 -8.08
N THR A 103 7.51 22.90 -7.37
CA THR A 103 7.11 22.71 -5.98
C THR A 103 6.02 21.64 -5.84
N LEU A 104 5.04 21.65 -6.76
CA LEU A 104 3.98 20.63 -6.82
C LEU A 104 4.54 19.23 -7.07
N GLU A 105 5.53 19.12 -7.95
CA GLU A 105 6.21 17.86 -8.24
C GLU A 105 6.98 17.34 -7.02
N GLN A 106 7.63 18.24 -6.27
CA GLN A 106 8.28 17.89 -5.01
C GLN A 106 7.27 17.39 -3.95
N TYR A 107 6.13 18.08 -3.79
CA TYR A 107 5.10 17.63 -2.86
C TYR A 107 4.46 16.30 -3.27
N ARG A 108 4.30 16.07 -4.56
CA ARG A 108 3.82 14.80 -5.08
C ARG A 108 4.80 13.67 -4.77
N ALA A 109 6.08 13.87 -5.06
CA ALA A 109 7.12 12.88 -4.77
C ALA A 109 7.20 12.57 -3.25
N ALA A 110 7.16 13.60 -2.40
CA ALA A 110 7.12 13.43 -0.96
C ALA A 110 5.85 12.69 -0.48
N GLY A 111 4.70 12.93 -1.12
CA GLY A 111 3.45 12.22 -0.85
C GLY A 111 3.53 10.73 -1.23
N GLU A 112 4.13 10.40 -2.38
CA GLU A 112 4.33 9.03 -2.82
C GLU A 112 5.32 8.28 -1.89
N GLU A 113 6.39 8.96 -1.44
CA GLU A 113 7.33 8.40 -0.46
C GLU A 113 6.65 8.13 0.89
N ALA A 114 5.86 9.09 1.39
CA ALA A 114 5.11 8.92 2.62
C ALA A 114 4.10 7.77 2.52
N GLN A 115 3.38 7.62 1.39
CA GLN A 115 2.47 6.50 1.18
C GLN A 115 3.21 5.17 1.19
N THR A 116 4.36 5.09 0.51
CA THR A 116 5.20 3.88 0.49
C THR A 116 5.66 3.51 1.90
N ALA A 117 6.03 4.50 2.73
CA ALA A 117 6.41 4.27 4.13
C ALA A 117 5.25 3.74 4.97
N VAL A 118 4.03 4.26 4.76
CA VAL A 118 2.81 3.77 5.42
C VAL A 118 2.50 2.32 5.01
N ASP A 119 2.57 2.02 3.72
CA ASP A 119 2.31 0.67 3.22
C ASP A 119 3.32 -0.34 3.77
N LYS A 120 4.60 0.05 3.86
CA LYS A 120 5.65 -0.75 4.48
C LYS A 120 5.39 -0.96 5.99
N ALA A 121 4.98 0.07 6.70
CA ALA A 121 4.63 -0.04 8.12
C ALA A 121 3.44 -0.97 8.35
N ASN A 122 2.41 -0.87 7.52
CA ASN A 122 1.24 -1.74 7.57
C ASN A 122 1.61 -3.21 7.29
N ALA A 123 2.44 -3.46 6.28
CA ALA A 123 2.94 -4.80 5.97
C ALA A 123 3.77 -5.39 7.13
N THR A 124 4.59 -4.56 7.77
CA THR A 124 5.34 -4.95 8.96
C THR A 124 4.41 -5.32 10.12
N THR A 125 3.42 -4.48 10.40
CA THR A 125 2.42 -4.74 11.45
C THR A 125 1.68 -6.05 11.19
N ALA A 126 1.21 -6.28 9.97
CA ALA A 126 0.53 -7.53 9.60
C ALA A 126 1.45 -8.76 9.79
N SER A 127 2.75 -8.63 9.51
CA SER A 127 3.73 -9.68 9.75
C SER A 127 3.88 -10.01 11.25
N TYR A 128 3.90 -8.98 12.10
CA TYR A 128 3.93 -9.18 13.56
C TYR A 128 2.64 -9.79 14.11
N GLU A 129 1.49 -9.37 13.63
CA GLU A 129 0.19 -9.95 14.03
C GLU A 129 0.13 -11.44 13.69
N LYS A 130 0.56 -11.82 12.49
CA LYS A 130 0.68 -13.22 12.09
C LYS A 130 1.66 -13.99 12.99
N LEU A 131 2.85 -13.41 13.26
CA LEU A 131 3.84 -14.06 14.12
C LEU A 131 3.30 -14.29 15.54
N LEU A 132 2.61 -13.32 16.11
CA LEU A 132 1.99 -13.46 17.44
C LEU A 132 0.91 -14.54 17.42
N SER A 133 0.07 -14.59 16.40
CA SER A 133 -0.94 -15.65 16.25
C SER A 133 -0.30 -17.04 16.17
N VAL A 134 0.79 -17.18 15.40
CA VAL A 134 1.55 -18.44 15.31
C VAL A 134 2.17 -18.78 16.67
N TYR A 135 2.74 -17.81 17.36
CA TYR A 135 3.34 -18.01 18.67
C TYR A 135 2.32 -18.51 19.71
N ASP A 136 1.13 -17.92 19.72
CA ASP A 136 0.05 -18.34 20.63
C ASP A 136 -0.39 -19.79 20.33
N GLN A 137 -0.53 -20.14 19.07
CA GLN A 137 -0.87 -21.49 18.64
C GLN A 137 0.26 -22.49 18.94
N TYR A 138 1.50 -22.10 18.74
CA TYR A 138 2.69 -22.90 19.06
C TYR A 138 2.73 -23.24 20.56
N ARG A 139 2.41 -22.27 21.42
CA ARG A 139 2.36 -22.49 22.88
C ARG A 139 1.19 -23.33 23.35
N ALA A 140 0.13 -23.40 22.58
CA ALA A 140 -1.07 -24.15 22.95
C ALA A 140 -0.90 -25.68 22.87
N GLU A 141 0.27 -26.20 22.46
CA GLU A 141 0.65 -27.62 22.36
C GLU A 141 -0.30 -28.50 21.54
N SER A 142 -1.39 -27.97 21.01
CA SER A 142 -2.44 -28.71 20.28
C SER A 142 -2.34 -28.55 18.77
N VAL A 143 -1.24 -28.05 18.24
CA VAL A 143 -1.18 -27.56 16.88
C VAL A 143 -0.50 -28.49 15.90
N ASN A 144 -1.08 -28.56 14.71
CA ASN A 144 -0.53 -29.25 13.56
C ASN A 144 0.71 -28.48 13.03
N SER A 145 1.90 -29.07 13.17
CA SER A 145 3.15 -28.46 12.70
C SER A 145 3.13 -28.04 11.22
N SER A 146 2.36 -28.73 10.37
CA SER A 146 2.23 -28.37 8.96
C SER A 146 1.45 -27.07 8.77
N GLU A 147 0.39 -26.85 9.52
CA GLU A 147 -0.42 -25.63 9.46
C GLU A 147 0.35 -24.43 10.03
N LEU A 148 1.07 -24.64 11.14
CA LEU A 148 1.94 -23.60 11.69
C LEU A 148 3.08 -23.25 10.74
N ALA A 149 3.68 -24.23 10.09
CA ALA A 149 4.71 -23.99 9.09
C ALA A 149 4.16 -23.20 7.90
N ASP A 150 2.96 -23.53 7.40
CA ASP A 150 2.31 -22.76 6.34
C ASP A 150 2.07 -21.31 6.76
N ALA A 151 1.59 -21.09 7.97
CA ALA A 151 1.39 -19.73 8.51
C ALA A 151 2.72 -18.95 8.68
N LEU A 152 3.80 -19.63 9.08
CA LEU A 152 5.15 -19.04 9.15
C LEU A 152 5.68 -18.64 7.77
N LEU A 153 5.46 -19.47 6.75
CA LEU A 153 5.92 -19.17 5.38
C LEU A 153 5.22 -17.94 4.77
N GLU A 154 4.03 -17.57 5.26
CA GLU A 154 3.33 -16.36 4.84
C GLU A 154 3.84 -15.07 5.49
N ILE A 155 4.74 -15.17 6.47
CA ILE A 155 5.27 -14.03 7.21
C ILE A 155 6.45 -13.43 6.45
N ASN A 156 6.39 -12.13 6.20
CA ASN A 156 7.54 -11.41 5.66
C ASN A 156 8.56 -11.12 6.77
N LYS A 157 9.46 -12.07 7.01
CA LYS A 157 10.53 -11.99 8.01
C LYS A 157 11.41 -10.76 7.81
N ASP A 158 11.70 -10.37 6.57
CA ASP A 158 12.63 -9.28 6.27
C ASP A 158 12.11 -7.91 6.71
N SER A 159 10.79 -7.78 6.84
CA SER A 159 10.15 -6.55 7.34
C SER A 159 10.27 -6.36 8.85
N MET A 160 10.76 -7.36 9.60
CA MET A 160 10.78 -7.36 11.05
C MET A 160 12.09 -6.82 11.63
N SER A 161 12.03 -6.36 12.89
CA SER A 161 13.22 -6.09 13.68
C SER A 161 13.99 -7.37 14.02
N ASP A 162 15.22 -7.24 14.49
CA ASP A 162 16.05 -8.38 14.87
C ASP A 162 15.38 -9.26 15.94
N ASN A 163 14.67 -8.67 16.90
CA ASN A 163 13.92 -9.44 17.91
C ASN A 163 12.77 -10.25 17.26
N GLY A 164 12.07 -9.67 16.30
CA GLY A 164 11.02 -10.37 15.55
C GLY A 164 11.60 -11.52 14.73
N LYS A 165 12.73 -11.28 14.05
CA LYS A 165 13.46 -12.32 13.29
C LYS A 165 13.92 -13.45 14.20
N ASN A 166 14.50 -13.14 15.36
CA ASN A 166 14.95 -14.13 16.32
C ASN A 166 13.80 -14.99 16.85
N LEU A 167 12.64 -14.38 17.13
CA LEU A 167 11.45 -15.11 17.54
C LEU A 167 10.95 -16.03 16.42
N TYR A 168 10.88 -15.52 15.19
CA TYR A 168 10.53 -16.31 14.01
C TYR A 168 11.47 -17.50 13.85
N ASP A 169 12.80 -17.28 13.94
CA ASP A 169 13.81 -18.31 13.77
C ASP A 169 13.74 -19.38 14.87
N SER A 170 13.46 -18.98 16.10
CA SER A 170 13.25 -19.92 17.20
C SER A 170 12.04 -20.83 16.94
N ILE A 171 10.90 -20.26 16.55
CA ILE A 171 9.68 -21.04 16.30
C ILE A 171 9.85 -21.92 15.07
N SER A 172 10.39 -21.37 13.98
CA SER A 172 10.59 -22.12 12.73
C SER A 172 11.61 -23.25 12.91
N GLY A 173 12.66 -23.05 13.69
CA GLY A 173 13.64 -24.08 14.03
C GLY A 173 13.03 -25.31 14.70
N ASP A 174 12.02 -25.11 15.54
CA ASP A 174 11.31 -26.19 16.22
C ASP A 174 10.25 -26.85 15.31
N ILE A 175 9.56 -26.06 14.48
CA ILE A 175 8.40 -26.51 13.70
C ILE A 175 8.80 -27.12 12.35
N PHE A 176 9.73 -26.51 11.62
CA PHE A 176 10.04 -26.88 10.25
C PHE A 176 10.52 -28.33 10.08
N PRO A 177 11.35 -28.91 10.97
CA PRO A 177 11.76 -30.31 10.81
C PRO A 177 10.57 -31.28 10.82
N ALA A 178 9.61 -31.08 11.73
CA ALA A 178 8.42 -31.93 11.81
C ALA A 178 7.46 -31.68 10.64
N ALA A 179 7.32 -30.43 10.22
CA ALA A 179 6.51 -30.05 9.07
C ALA A 179 7.07 -30.59 7.76
N CYS A 180 8.38 -30.49 7.54
CA CYS A 180 9.04 -31.06 6.36
C CYS A 180 8.81 -32.56 6.25
N LYS A 181 8.99 -33.29 7.37
CA LYS A 181 8.71 -34.72 7.40
C LYS A 181 7.26 -35.04 7.02
N ARG A 182 6.31 -34.34 7.59
CA ARG A 182 4.87 -34.54 7.34
C ARG A 182 4.47 -34.19 5.92
N LYS A 183 4.91 -33.02 5.43
CA LYS A 183 4.64 -32.58 4.07
C LYS A 183 5.24 -33.48 3.02
N THR A 184 6.46 -33.98 3.25
CA THR A 184 7.08 -34.97 2.37
C THR A 184 6.28 -36.26 2.32
N ALA A 185 5.81 -36.79 3.48
CA ALA A 185 4.96 -37.97 3.50
C ALA A 185 3.62 -37.75 2.78
N ASN A 186 3.00 -36.57 2.95
CA ASN A 186 1.80 -36.23 2.20
C ASN A 186 2.05 -36.16 0.69
N ALA A 187 3.18 -35.59 0.29
CA ALA A 187 3.55 -35.49 -1.10
C ALA A 187 3.83 -36.90 -1.72
N GLU A 188 4.45 -37.80 -0.98
CA GLU A 188 4.62 -39.22 -1.42
C GLU A 188 3.27 -39.90 -1.65
N ASN A 189 2.30 -39.71 -0.75
CA ASN A 189 0.94 -40.21 -0.93
C ASN A 189 0.25 -39.59 -2.16
N SER A 190 0.48 -38.27 -2.40
CA SER A 190 -0.03 -37.58 -3.57
C SER A 190 0.58 -38.10 -4.87
N LEU A 191 1.89 -38.41 -4.87
CA LEU A 191 2.56 -39.08 -6.01
C LEU A 191 1.96 -40.43 -6.31
N ASP A 192 1.76 -41.25 -5.29
CA ASP A 192 1.21 -42.60 -5.42
C ASP A 192 -0.23 -42.58 -5.96
N SER A 193 -0.99 -41.55 -5.62
CA SER A 193 -2.36 -41.36 -6.12
C SER A 193 -2.44 -40.61 -7.47
N GLY A 194 -1.32 -40.16 -8.02
CA GLY A 194 -1.27 -39.39 -9.26
C GLY A 194 -1.64 -37.91 -9.10
N ALA A 195 -1.76 -37.41 -7.87
CA ALA A 195 -2.03 -35.98 -7.57
C ALA A 195 -0.72 -35.17 -7.61
N TYR A 196 -0.10 -35.13 -8.77
CA TYR A 196 1.24 -34.55 -8.96
C TYR A 196 1.35 -33.08 -8.62
N ASP A 197 0.30 -32.28 -8.89
CA ASP A 197 0.31 -30.84 -8.58
C ASP A 197 0.31 -30.61 -7.07
N ASP A 198 -0.45 -31.40 -6.32
CA ASP A 198 -0.47 -31.32 -4.86
C ASP A 198 0.91 -31.74 -4.28
N ALA A 199 1.51 -32.78 -4.83
CA ALA A 199 2.85 -33.20 -4.44
C ALA A 199 3.88 -32.09 -4.67
N ILE A 200 3.88 -31.45 -5.83
CA ILE A 200 4.78 -30.33 -6.16
C ILE A 200 4.55 -29.16 -5.19
N ALA A 201 3.30 -28.82 -4.90
CA ALA A 201 2.97 -27.72 -3.99
C ALA A 201 3.52 -27.97 -2.57
N GLU A 202 3.30 -29.16 -2.00
CA GLU A 202 3.80 -29.52 -0.67
C GLU A 202 5.33 -29.56 -0.63
N LEU A 203 5.98 -30.17 -1.64
CA LEU A 203 7.43 -30.26 -1.72
C LEU A 203 8.10 -28.90 -1.94
N THR A 204 7.47 -28.01 -2.66
CA THR A 204 7.96 -26.62 -2.82
C THR A 204 7.99 -25.90 -1.47
N LYS A 205 6.98 -26.11 -0.63
CA LYS A 205 7.00 -25.58 0.75
C LYS A 205 8.14 -26.21 1.57
N VAL A 206 8.39 -27.52 1.42
CA VAL A 206 9.53 -28.18 2.07
C VAL A 206 10.85 -27.50 1.67
N LEU A 207 11.08 -27.25 0.38
CA LEU A 207 12.29 -26.57 -0.09
C LEU A 207 12.41 -25.13 0.40
N THR A 208 11.29 -24.46 0.64
CA THR A 208 11.29 -23.11 1.22
C THR A 208 11.68 -23.14 2.70
N MET A 209 11.27 -24.17 3.45
CA MET A 209 11.63 -24.38 4.85
C MET A 209 13.06 -24.85 5.02
N ASP A 210 13.47 -25.81 4.19
CA ASP A 210 14.80 -26.43 4.21
C ASP A 210 15.17 -26.86 2.78
N SER A 211 16.02 -26.07 2.13
CA SER A 211 16.45 -26.32 0.75
C SER A 211 17.27 -27.58 0.57
N GLY A 212 17.91 -28.06 1.64
CA GLY A 212 18.72 -29.28 1.67
C GLY A 212 18.02 -30.49 2.29
N TYR A 213 16.73 -30.40 2.58
CA TYR A 213 16.00 -31.39 3.32
C TYR A 213 16.28 -32.83 2.85
N ASN A 214 16.78 -33.63 3.79
CA ASN A 214 17.06 -35.07 3.60
C ASN A 214 17.86 -35.38 2.30
N ASP A 215 18.99 -34.69 2.16
CA ASP A 215 19.93 -34.80 1.05
C ASP A 215 19.29 -34.61 -0.33
N GLY A 216 18.38 -33.60 -0.42
CA GLY A 216 17.72 -33.27 -1.67
C GLY A 216 16.50 -34.13 -2.00
N LYS A 217 15.98 -34.93 -1.06
CA LYS A 217 14.80 -35.78 -1.29
C LYS A 217 13.63 -35.05 -1.87
N ALA A 218 13.36 -33.82 -1.40
CA ALA A 218 12.25 -33.02 -1.91
C ALA A 218 12.45 -32.67 -3.40
N ILE A 219 13.66 -32.30 -3.81
CA ILE A 219 14.01 -32.00 -5.20
C ILE A 219 13.78 -33.25 -6.08
N TYR A 220 14.22 -34.41 -5.60
CA TYR A 220 14.04 -35.69 -6.32
C TYR A 220 12.55 -36.02 -6.51
N LEU A 221 11.73 -35.88 -5.47
CA LEU A 221 10.29 -36.15 -5.54
C LEU A 221 9.55 -35.16 -6.45
N ILE A 222 9.97 -33.89 -6.49
CA ILE A 222 9.44 -32.92 -7.47
C ILE A 222 9.76 -33.36 -8.90
N ALA A 223 10.98 -33.86 -9.14
CA ALA A 223 11.34 -34.37 -10.45
C ALA A 223 10.46 -35.57 -10.86
N GLN A 224 10.16 -36.47 -9.92
CA GLN A 224 9.24 -37.60 -10.17
C GLN A 224 7.80 -37.11 -10.44
N ALA A 225 7.33 -36.08 -9.72
CA ALA A 225 6.02 -35.51 -9.96
C ALA A 225 5.91 -34.94 -11.39
N TYR A 226 6.91 -34.17 -11.84
CA TYR A 226 6.93 -33.66 -13.21
C TYR A 226 7.05 -34.80 -14.25
N GLN A 227 7.78 -35.83 -13.94
CA GLN A 227 7.85 -37.04 -14.80
C GLN A 227 6.47 -37.72 -14.91
N GLY A 228 5.72 -37.84 -13.80
CA GLY A 228 4.37 -38.38 -13.80
C GLY A 228 3.38 -37.52 -14.60
N LYS A 229 3.58 -36.19 -14.60
CA LYS A 229 2.84 -35.25 -15.45
C LYS A 229 3.28 -35.29 -16.92
N GLN A 230 4.29 -36.06 -17.28
CA GLN A 230 4.92 -36.05 -18.61
C GLN A 230 5.58 -34.71 -18.99
N ASP A 231 5.86 -33.86 -18.01
CA ASP A 231 6.63 -32.63 -18.18
C ASP A 231 8.12 -32.91 -18.10
N THR A 232 8.63 -33.37 -19.24
CA THR A 232 10.04 -33.84 -19.37
C THR A 232 11.03 -32.69 -19.12
N GLU A 233 10.68 -31.45 -19.46
CA GLU A 233 11.55 -30.30 -19.29
C GLU A 233 11.78 -30.00 -17.81
N ASN A 234 10.72 -29.84 -17.05
CA ASN A 234 10.80 -29.59 -15.61
C ASN A 234 11.36 -30.82 -14.86
N ALA A 235 10.98 -32.05 -15.25
CA ALA A 235 11.56 -33.27 -14.67
C ALA A 235 13.08 -33.28 -14.81
N LYS A 236 13.61 -33.03 -16.01
CA LYS A 236 15.05 -32.97 -16.27
C LYS A 236 15.73 -31.88 -15.44
N LYS A 237 15.13 -30.70 -15.34
CA LYS A 237 15.65 -29.58 -14.55
C LYS A 237 15.81 -29.97 -13.07
N TYR A 238 14.79 -30.54 -12.45
CA TYR A 238 14.84 -30.93 -11.05
C TYR A 238 15.75 -32.13 -10.79
N TYR A 239 15.85 -33.13 -11.72
CA TYR A 239 16.86 -34.17 -11.61
C TYR A 239 18.29 -33.61 -11.69
N GLN A 240 18.53 -32.58 -12.50
CA GLN A 240 19.85 -31.93 -12.57
C GLN A 240 20.17 -31.12 -11.30
N MET A 241 19.17 -30.63 -10.61
CA MET A 241 19.38 -29.95 -9.32
C MET A 241 19.66 -30.92 -8.18
N TYR A 242 19.21 -32.15 -8.31
CA TYR A 242 19.42 -33.19 -7.33
C TYR A 242 20.83 -33.81 -7.39
N LEU A 243 21.47 -33.86 -8.59
CA LEU A 243 22.80 -34.40 -8.85
C LEU A 243 23.93 -33.46 -8.42
#